data_f71a815fbcd1edb442e72969b91ca82b
#
_entry.id   f71a815fbcd1edb442e72969b91ca82b
#
_cell.length_a   1.000
_cell.length_b   1.000
_cell.length_c   1.000
_cell.angle_alpha   90.00
_cell.angle_beta   90.00
_cell.angle_gamma   90.00
#
_symmetry.space_group_name_H-M   'P 1'
#
loop_
_entity.id
_entity.type
_entity.pdbx_description
1 polymer ?
#
loop_
_entity_poly.entity_id
_entity_poly.type
_entity_poly.pdbx_seq_one_letter_code
_entity_poly.pdbx_strand_id
1 'polypeptide(L)'
;MTSRIVLTYEDYAALPHDGKRYELHEGELSPRGAPSARHQLIIGNLYFILRVHVVATGRGQLFLSPFDCIMSDITVVQPDLVYVDESRRPLISERALEGAPTLAVEILSPWSRHIDRGVKMRLYARHGVEWYWIVDGDGLTIDAHRLEGDGYRLDARLEGTTPRALPPFPDLPLDPAAIWP
;
A
#
# COMPACT_ATOMS: atom_id res chain seq x y z
N MET A 1 30.01 20.95 1.27
CA MET A 1 29.25 19.72 1.10
C MET A 1 28.26 19.66 2.25
N THR A 2 26.98 19.87 1.98
CA THR A 2 25.94 19.76 3.03
C THR A 2 25.78 18.28 3.34
N SER A 3 26.15 17.87 4.55
CA SER A 3 25.90 16.50 5.04
C SER A 3 24.39 16.28 5.07
N ARG A 4 23.87 15.37 4.26
CA ARG A 4 22.48 14.94 4.32
C ARG A 4 22.31 14.11 5.60
N ILE A 5 21.39 14.51 6.48
CA ILE A 5 21.01 13.70 7.64
C ILE A 5 20.13 12.57 7.11
N VAL A 6 20.51 11.33 7.41
CA VAL A 6 19.73 10.12 7.12
C VAL A 6 19.10 9.65 8.42
N LEU A 7 17.78 9.71 8.53
CA LEU A 7 17.05 9.26 9.71
C LEU A 7 16.86 7.75 9.68
N THR A 8 16.87 7.16 10.88
CA THR A 8 16.66 5.73 11.09
C THR A 8 15.22 5.45 11.58
N TYR A 9 14.87 4.16 11.66
CA TYR A 9 13.61 3.74 12.28
C TYR A 9 13.51 4.20 13.75
N GLU A 10 14.63 4.22 14.48
CA GLU A 10 14.67 4.71 15.86
C GLU A 10 14.29 6.20 15.93
N ASP A 11 14.85 7.02 15.04
CA ASP A 11 14.50 8.44 14.93
C ASP A 11 13.01 8.62 14.56
N TYR A 12 12.49 7.80 13.62
CA TYR A 12 11.09 7.81 13.22
C TYR A 12 10.16 7.43 14.38
N ALA A 13 10.49 6.39 15.13
CA ALA A 13 9.71 5.93 16.28
C ALA A 13 9.73 6.91 17.45
N ALA A 14 10.74 7.77 17.53
CA ALA A 14 10.87 8.82 18.54
C ALA A 14 10.14 10.12 18.17
N LEU A 15 9.49 10.19 17.00
CA LEU A 15 8.74 11.38 16.59
C LEU A 15 7.60 11.69 17.58
N PRO A 16 7.33 12.99 17.84
CA PRO A 16 6.27 13.37 18.75
C PRO A 16 4.88 12.99 18.20
N HIS A 17 3.99 12.55 19.08
CA HIS A 17 2.59 12.28 18.76
C HIS A 17 1.79 13.59 18.65
N ASP A 18 2.10 14.40 17.65
CA ASP A 18 1.50 15.73 17.41
C ASP A 18 0.26 15.68 16.48
N GLY A 19 -0.24 14.47 16.18
CA GLY A 19 -1.36 14.23 15.28
C GLY A 19 -0.99 14.22 13.80
N LYS A 20 0.27 14.46 13.46
CA LYS A 20 0.77 14.32 12.09
C LYS A 20 1.24 12.90 11.84
N ARG A 21 1.14 12.48 10.60
CA ARG A 21 1.63 11.18 10.14
C ARG A 21 2.77 11.37 9.16
N TYR A 22 3.76 10.49 9.28
CA TYR A 22 4.94 10.50 8.43
C TYR A 22 5.22 9.10 7.92
N GLU A 23 5.93 9.02 6.83
CA GLU A 23 6.65 7.84 6.35
C GLU A 23 8.13 8.16 6.33
N LEU A 24 8.98 7.14 6.33
CA LEU A 24 10.42 7.29 6.19
C LEU A 24 10.85 6.69 4.85
N HIS A 25 11.29 7.54 3.93
CA HIS A 25 11.69 7.14 2.58
C HIS A 25 13.22 7.29 2.44
N GLU A 26 13.95 6.17 2.59
CA GLU A 26 15.41 6.14 2.51
C GLU A 26 16.08 7.20 3.42
N GLY A 27 15.60 7.32 4.65
CA GLY A 27 16.10 8.26 5.65
C GLY A 27 15.54 9.67 5.55
N GLU A 28 14.58 9.94 4.68
CA GLU A 28 13.87 11.23 4.61
C GLU A 28 12.44 11.11 5.09
N LEU A 29 12.01 12.02 5.97
CA LEU A 29 10.61 12.08 6.40
C LEU A 29 9.73 12.61 5.27
N SER A 30 8.67 11.85 4.99
CA SER A 30 7.62 12.19 4.04
C SER A 30 6.30 12.39 4.80
N PRO A 31 5.76 13.61 4.90
CA PRO A 31 4.51 13.84 5.60
C PRO A 31 3.35 13.20 4.84
N ARG A 32 2.33 12.71 5.57
CA ARG A 32 1.09 12.19 5.02
C ARG A 32 -0.04 13.20 5.20
N GLY A 33 -0.74 13.50 4.10
CA GLY A 33 -1.95 14.33 4.13
C GLY A 33 -3.15 13.62 4.75
N ALA A 34 -4.15 14.38 5.18
CA ALA A 34 -5.44 13.83 5.57
C ALA A 34 -6.20 13.31 4.35
N PRO A 35 -6.80 12.10 4.43
CA PRO A 35 -7.57 11.54 3.32
C PRO A 35 -8.90 12.30 3.13
N SER A 36 -9.37 12.37 1.88
CA SER A 36 -10.71 12.88 1.56
C SER A 36 -11.81 11.86 1.91
N ALA A 37 -13.06 12.31 2.00
CA ALA A 37 -14.20 11.41 2.19
C ALA A 37 -14.28 10.34 1.09
N ARG A 38 -14.05 10.72 -0.18
CA ARG A 38 -14.04 9.79 -1.30
C ARG A 38 -12.95 8.72 -1.16
N HIS A 39 -11.73 9.12 -0.76
CA HIS A 39 -10.63 8.19 -0.48
C HIS A 39 -11.03 7.18 0.61
N GLN A 40 -11.68 7.65 1.69
CA GLN A 40 -12.13 6.80 2.78
C GLN A 40 -13.22 5.80 2.35
N LEU A 41 -14.14 6.20 1.47
CA LEU A 41 -15.17 5.30 0.94
C LEU A 41 -14.54 4.22 0.06
N ILE A 42 -13.64 4.59 -0.84
CA ILE A 42 -12.96 3.63 -1.73
C ILE A 42 -12.15 2.61 -0.92
N ILE A 43 -11.34 3.06 0.07
CA ILE A 43 -10.56 2.15 0.88
C ILE A 43 -11.44 1.23 1.72
N GLY A 44 -12.54 1.76 2.28
CA GLY A 44 -13.51 0.98 3.06
C GLY A 44 -14.16 -0.11 2.23
N ASN A 45 -14.61 0.21 1.01
CA ASN A 45 -15.22 -0.74 0.08
C ASN A 45 -14.22 -1.83 -0.34
N LEU A 46 -13.02 -1.44 -0.76
CA LEU A 46 -11.95 -2.39 -1.11
C LEU A 46 -11.57 -3.29 0.07
N TYR A 47 -11.40 -2.71 1.25
CA TYR A 47 -11.09 -3.48 2.45
C TYR A 47 -12.18 -4.51 2.74
N PHE A 48 -13.44 -4.12 2.69
CA PHE A 48 -14.55 -5.04 2.95
C PHE A 48 -14.56 -6.22 1.98
N ILE A 49 -14.45 -5.95 0.68
CA ILE A 49 -14.45 -6.97 -0.37
C ILE A 49 -13.26 -7.94 -0.18
N LEU A 50 -12.05 -7.39 -0.05
CA LEU A 50 -10.85 -8.20 0.11
C LEU A 50 -10.84 -8.94 1.45
N ARG A 51 -11.31 -8.33 2.54
CA ARG A 51 -11.34 -8.95 3.88
C ARG A 51 -12.24 -10.18 3.91
N VAL A 52 -13.42 -10.09 3.31
CA VAL A 52 -14.34 -11.24 3.21
C VAL A 52 -13.66 -12.40 2.49
N HIS A 53 -13.01 -12.15 1.37
CA HIS A 53 -12.30 -13.16 0.60
C HIS A 53 -11.09 -13.76 1.36
N VAL A 54 -10.24 -12.91 1.94
CA VAL A 54 -9.04 -13.34 2.67
C VAL A 54 -9.41 -14.21 3.88
N VAL A 55 -10.46 -13.83 4.62
CA VAL A 55 -10.95 -14.64 5.75
C VAL A 55 -11.54 -15.96 5.28
N ALA A 56 -12.36 -15.95 4.22
CA ALA A 56 -13.00 -17.16 3.71
C ALA A 56 -11.98 -18.18 3.16
N THR A 57 -10.87 -17.69 2.59
CA THR A 57 -9.84 -18.55 2.00
C THR A 57 -8.73 -18.92 2.98
N GLY A 58 -8.58 -18.20 4.09
CA GLY A 58 -7.51 -18.41 5.07
C GLY A 58 -6.11 -18.12 4.51
N ARG A 59 -5.98 -17.34 3.43
CA ARG A 59 -4.72 -17.17 2.68
C ARG A 59 -3.84 -16.01 3.18
N GLY A 60 -4.11 -15.43 4.35
CA GLY A 60 -3.29 -14.36 4.90
C GLY A 60 -4.05 -13.36 5.76
N GLN A 61 -3.49 -12.16 5.87
CA GLN A 61 -4.01 -11.06 6.68
C GLN A 61 -4.09 -9.77 5.86
N LEU A 62 -5.04 -8.91 6.22
CA LEU A 62 -5.28 -7.62 5.57
C LEU A 62 -5.29 -6.52 6.63
N PHE A 63 -4.56 -5.44 6.38
CA PHE A 63 -4.43 -4.30 7.29
C PHE A 63 -4.77 -2.99 6.58
N LEU A 64 -5.31 -2.05 7.33
CA LEU A 64 -5.57 -0.67 6.91
C LEU A 64 -4.54 0.29 7.51
N SER A 65 -4.25 1.37 6.81
CA SER A 65 -3.50 2.50 7.35
C SER A 65 -4.26 3.13 8.55
N PRO A 66 -3.54 3.60 9.61
CA PRO A 66 -2.10 3.57 9.73
C PRO A 66 -1.57 2.21 10.22
N PHE A 67 -0.72 1.58 9.43
CA PHE A 67 -0.02 0.35 9.80
C PHE A 67 1.38 0.39 9.16
N ASP A 68 2.40 0.40 10.01
CA ASP A 68 3.78 0.50 9.55
C ASP A 68 4.24 -0.78 8.85
N CYS A 69 4.85 -0.61 7.67
CA CYS A 69 5.66 -1.62 7.03
C CYS A 69 7.13 -1.17 7.13
N ILE A 70 7.88 -1.79 8.05
CA ILE A 70 9.29 -1.49 8.29
C ILE A 70 10.11 -2.31 7.30
N MET A 71 10.43 -1.73 6.15
CA MET A 71 11.13 -2.42 5.08
C MET A 71 12.65 -2.45 5.27
N SER A 72 13.19 -1.47 5.99
CA SER A 72 14.59 -1.40 6.42
C SER A 72 14.71 -0.38 7.55
N ASP A 73 15.92 -0.25 8.12
CA ASP A 73 16.21 0.74 9.16
C ASP A 73 15.97 2.20 8.72
N ILE A 74 15.96 2.46 7.43
CA ILE A 74 15.77 3.80 6.85
C ILE A 74 14.52 3.90 5.97
N THR A 75 13.66 2.87 5.96
CA THR A 75 12.45 2.87 5.12
C THR A 75 11.27 2.29 5.87
N VAL A 76 10.31 3.16 6.19
CA VAL A 76 9.02 2.82 6.82
C VAL A 76 7.90 3.46 6.01
N VAL A 77 6.96 2.66 5.56
CA VAL A 77 5.82 3.12 4.76
C VAL A 77 4.51 2.68 5.38
N GLN A 78 3.44 3.41 5.10
CA GLN A 78 2.08 3.10 5.55
C GLN A 78 1.14 3.05 4.32
N PRO A 79 1.15 1.98 3.53
CA PRO A 79 0.22 1.84 2.42
C PRO A 79 -1.23 1.97 2.90
N ASP A 80 -2.12 2.48 2.06
CA ASP A 80 -3.52 2.64 2.44
C ASP A 80 -4.16 1.30 2.81
N LEU A 81 -3.75 0.22 2.11
CA LEU A 81 -4.13 -1.14 2.43
C LEU A 81 -2.97 -2.10 2.17
N VAL A 82 -2.79 -3.06 3.08
CA VAL A 82 -1.68 -4.02 3.07
C VAL A 82 -2.24 -5.44 3.11
N TYR A 83 -1.82 -6.29 2.17
CA TYR A 83 -2.07 -7.72 2.24
C TYR A 83 -0.77 -8.48 2.47
N VAL A 84 -0.80 -9.36 3.45
CA VAL A 84 0.30 -10.25 3.84
C VAL A 84 -0.20 -11.67 3.68
N ASP A 85 0.35 -12.44 2.76
CA ASP A 85 0.00 -13.85 2.59
C ASP A 85 0.51 -14.71 3.76
N GLU A 86 0.08 -15.95 3.83
CA GLU A 86 0.41 -16.85 4.95
C GLU A 86 1.91 -17.13 5.03
N SER A 87 2.65 -17.09 3.92
CA SER A 87 4.11 -17.33 3.92
C SER A 87 4.89 -16.21 4.61
N ARG A 88 4.35 -14.97 4.56
CA ARG A 88 4.93 -13.77 5.18
C ARG A 88 4.35 -13.46 6.56
N ARG A 89 3.39 -14.27 7.05
CA ARG A 89 2.77 -14.08 8.38
C ARG A 89 3.77 -13.94 9.52
N PRO A 90 4.91 -14.66 9.56
CA PRO A 90 5.92 -14.48 10.62
C PRO A 90 6.53 -13.08 10.70
N LEU A 91 6.38 -12.24 9.66
CA LEU A 91 6.84 -10.84 9.67
C LEU A 91 5.88 -9.90 10.39
N ILE A 92 4.67 -10.36 10.74
CA ILE A 92 3.67 -9.56 11.45
C ILE A 92 4.01 -9.57 12.94
N SER A 93 4.40 -8.41 13.47
CA SER A 93 4.56 -8.17 14.89
C SER A 93 3.32 -7.50 15.49
N GLU A 94 3.30 -7.28 16.81
CA GLU A 94 2.20 -6.59 17.47
C GLU A 94 2.00 -5.14 16.96
N ARG A 95 3.08 -4.50 16.53
CA ARG A 95 3.10 -3.06 16.16
C ARG A 95 3.21 -2.77 14.67
N ALA A 96 3.74 -3.71 13.86
CA ALA A 96 4.12 -3.44 12.48
C ALA A 96 4.24 -4.72 11.65
N LEU A 97 4.38 -4.57 10.35
CA LEU A 97 4.96 -5.56 9.45
C LEU A 97 6.47 -5.32 9.38
N GLU A 98 7.27 -6.26 9.84
CA GLU A 98 8.74 -6.19 9.83
C GLU A 98 9.30 -6.76 8.50
N GLY A 99 8.98 -6.08 7.40
CA GLY A 99 9.35 -6.48 6.05
C GLY A 99 8.37 -5.99 4.99
N ALA A 100 8.54 -6.52 3.78
CA ALA A 100 7.68 -6.19 2.64
C ALA A 100 6.36 -6.98 2.66
N PRO A 101 5.20 -6.34 2.43
CA PRO A 101 3.94 -7.04 2.22
C PRO A 101 3.94 -7.81 0.89
N THR A 102 2.97 -8.71 0.73
CA THR A 102 2.70 -9.37 -0.57
C THR A 102 2.09 -8.38 -1.55
N LEU A 103 1.15 -7.55 -1.06
CA LEU A 103 0.53 -6.49 -1.84
C LEU A 103 0.47 -5.20 -1.03
N ALA A 104 0.90 -4.09 -1.63
CA ALA A 104 0.63 -2.74 -1.18
C ALA A 104 -0.42 -2.09 -2.09
N VAL A 105 -1.39 -1.38 -1.51
CA VAL A 105 -2.42 -0.62 -2.25
C VAL A 105 -2.34 0.83 -1.86
N GLU A 106 -2.25 1.71 -2.85
CA GLU A 106 -2.29 3.17 -2.66
C GLU A 106 -3.45 3.76 -3.45
N ILE A 107 -4.28 4.55 -2.77
CA ILE A 107 -5.37 5.28 -3.40
C ILE A 107 -4.89 6.69 -3.68
N LEU A 108 -4.84 7.05 -4.95
CA LEU A 108 -4.31 8.33 -5.39
C LEU A 108 -5.11 9.49 -4.84
N SER A 109 -4.39 10.48 -4.35
CA SER A 109 -4.91 11.81 -4.06
C SER A 109 -4.18 12.85 -4.91
N PRO A 110 -4.71 14.06 -5.08
CA PRO A 110 -4.00 15.13 -5.78
C PRO A 110 -2.61 15.41 -5.19
N TRP A 111 -2.46 15.21 -3.88
CA TRP A 111 -1.21 15.44 -3.16
C TRP A 111 -0.21 14.28 -3.30
N SER A 112 -0.66 13.03 -3.23
CA SER A 112 0.22 11.85 -3.21
C SER A 112 0.52 11.27 -4.59
N ARG A 113 -0.25 11.60 -5.63
CA ARG A 113 -0.19 10.98 -6.96
C ARG A 113 1.22 10.83 -7.53
N HIS A 114 2.06 11.85 -7.40
CA HIS A 114 3.43 11.81 -7.93
C HIS A 114 4.37 10.97 -7.03
N ILE A 115 4.10 10.90 -5.72
CA ILE A 115 4.85 10.07 -4.77
C ILE A 115 4.52 8.60 -5.02
N ASP A 116 3.22 8.27 -5.12
CA ASP A 116 2.75 6.89 -5.30
C ASP A 116 3.19 6.31 -6.65
N ARG A 117 3.10 7.10 -7.73
CA ARG A 117 3.54 6.69 -9.08
C ARG A 117 5.05 6.78 -9.31
N GLY A 118 5.80 7.32 -8.38
CA GLY A 118 7.24 7.57 -8.51
C GLY A 118 8.06 6.99 -7.36
N VAL A 119 8.14 7.70 -6.25
CA VAL A 119 9.01 7.35 -5.11
C VAL A 119 8.61 6.00 -4.52
N LYS A 120 7.33 5.83 -4.15
CA LYS A 120 6.83 4.58 -3.54
C LYS A 120 6.95 3.39 -4.49
N MET A 121 6.65 3.57 -5.77
CA MET A 121 6.81 2.51 -6.76
C MET A 121 8.25 1.97 -6.78
N ARG A 122 9.26 2.84 -6.71
CA ARG A 122 10.67 2.42 -6.62
C ARG A 122 11.02 1.79 -5.27
N LEU A 123 10.51 2.36 -4.17
CA LEU A 123 10.75 1.81 -2.82
C LEU A 123 10.16 0.40 -2.71
N TYR A 124 8.92 0.20 -3.12
CA TYR A 124 8.26 -1.10 -3.08
C TYR A 124 8.98 -2.13 -3.94
N ALA A 125 9.41 -1.76 -5.16
CA ALA A 125 10.18 -2.65 -6.02
C ALA A 125 11.50 -3.07 -5.37
N ARG A 126 12.26 -2.10 -4.85
CA ARG A 126 13.56 -2.35 -4.20
C ARG A 126 13.47 -3.30 -3.00
N HIS A 127 12.38 -3.20 -2.25
CA HIS A 127 12.14 -4.03 -1.06
C HIS A 127 11.38 -5.33 -1.34
N GLY A 128 11.07 -5.65 -2.61
CA GLY A 128 10.49 -6.92 -2.99
C GLY A 128 8.99 -7.06 -2.67
N VAL A 129 8.24 -5.97 -2.68
CA VAL A 129 6.77 -6.03 -2.67
C VAL A 129 6.32 -6.62 -4.00
N GLU A 130 5.73 -7.82 -3.96
CA GLU A 130 5.42 -8.58 -5.19
C GLU A 130 4.36 -7.90 -6.04
N TRP A 131 3.31 -7.36 -5.38
CA TRP A 131 2.19 -6.71 -6.03
C TRP A 131 2.00 -5.29 -5.53
N TYR A 132 1.77 -4.38 -6.47
CA TYR A 132 1.46 -2.99 -6.16
C TYR A 132 0.22 -2.54 -6.92
N TRP A 133 -0.83 -2.17 -6.17
CA TRP A 133 -2.04 -1.60 -6.77
C TRP A 133 -2.05 -0.08 -6.64
N ILE A 134 -2.29 0.58 -7.75
CA ILE A 134 -2.57 2.01 -7.80
C ILE A 134 -4.05 2.19 -8.12
N VAL A 135 -4.79 2.77 -7.17
CA VAL A 135 -6.23 3.01 -7.27
C VAL A 135 -6.47 4.48 -7.60
N ASP A 136 -7.00 4.75 -8.77
CA ASP A 136 -7.35 6.10 -9.22
C ASP A 136 -8.87 6.30 -9.10
N GLY A 137 -9.29 6.97 -8.00
CA GLY A 137 -10.70 7.25 -7.75
C GLY A 137 -11.33 8.24 -8.74
N ASP A 138 -10.54 9.10 -9.38
CA ASP A 138 -11.04 10.04 -10.39
C ASP A 138 -11.18 9.34 -11.75
N GLY A 139 -10.19 8.52 -12.10
CA GLY A 139 -10.20 7.73 -13.33
C GLY A 139 -11.04 6.46 -13.25
N LEU A 140 -11.53 6.08 -12.05
CA LEU A 140 -12.27 4.83 -11.79
C LEU A 140 -11.49 3.60 -12.27
N THR A 141 -10.19 3.54 -11.96
CA THR A 141 -9.30 2.44 -12.37
C THR A 141 -8.50 1.88 -11.20
N ILE A 142 -8.18 0.58 -11.30
CA ILE A 142 -7.17 -0.06 -10.46
C ILE A 142 -6.13 -0.67 -11.36
N ASP A 143 -4.90 -0.20 -11.26
CA ASP A 143 -3.73 -0.73 -11.94
C ASP A 143 -3.02 -1.72 -11.03
N ALA A 144 -3.07 -3.01 -11.35
CA ALA A 144 -2.31 -4.05 -10.65
C ALA A 144 -0.96 -4.24 -11.33
N HIS A 145 0.10 -3.88 -10.62
CA HIS A 145 1.48 -4.02 -11.09
C HIS A 145 2.14 -5.22 -10.42
N ARG A 146 2.89 -5.98 -11.19
CA ARG A 146 3.72 -7.09 -10.72
C ARG A 146 5.19 -6.70 -10.73
N LEU A 147 5.92 -7.07 -9.68
CA LEU A 147 7.37 -6.90 -9.62
C LEU A 147 8.05 -7.82 -10.65
N GLU A 148 8.86 -7.22 -11.53
CA GLU A 148 9.72 -7.91 -12.50
C GLU A 148 11.12 -7.31 -12.46
N GLY A 149 12.10 -8.09 -12.03
CA GLY A 149 13.45 -7.59 -11.82
C GLY A 149 13.49 -6.52 -10.72
N ASP A 150 13.92 -5.33 -11.06
CA ASP A 150 14.06 -4.16 -10.17
C ASP A 150 12.94 -3.11 -10.33
N GLY A 151 11.87 -3.45 -11.06
CA GLY A 151 10.76 -2.54 -11.32
C GLY A 151 9.41 -3.24 -11.43
N TYR A 152 8.38 -2.45 -11.75
CA TYR A 152 7.03 -2.97 -11.91
C TYR A 152 6.58 -2.95 -13.36
N ARG A 153 5.87 -4.01 -13.77
CA ARG A 153 5.10 -4.07 -15.01
C ARG A 153 3.61 -4.08 -14.69
N LEU A 154 2.82 -3.34 -15.46
CA LEU A 154 1.36 -3.44 -15.40
C LEU A 154 0.94 -4.85 -15.86
N ASP A 155 0.33 -5.60 -14.95
CA ASP A 155 -0.13 -6.97 -15.20
C ASP A 155 -1.62 -7.00 -15.56
N ALA A 156 -2.44 -6.26 -14.82
CA ALA A 156 -3.87 -6.17 -15.05
C ALA A 156 -4.41 -4.78 -14.67
N ARG A 157 -5.54 -4.41 -15.29
CA ARG A 157 -6.27 -3.18 -14.97
C ARG A 157 -7.74 -3.48 -14.82
N LEU A 158 -8.37 -2.97 -13.76
CA LEU A 158 -9.82 -2.85 -13.64
C LEU A 158 -10.22 -1.48 -14.15
N GLU A 159 -11.13 -1.45 -15.11
CA GLU A 159 -11.73 -0.23 -15.68
C GLU A 159 -13.14 -0.54 -16.21
N GLY A 160 -13.95 0.51 -16.40
CA GLY A 160 -15.33 0.34 -16.89
C GLY A 160 -16.24 -0.27 -15.84
N THR A 161 -17.23 -1.07 -16.28
CA THR A 161 -18.30 -1.59 -15.41
C THR A 161 -18.29 -3.11 -15.23
N THR A 162 -17.40 -3.81 -15.93
CA THR A 162 -17.33 -5.27 -15.90
C THR A 162 -16.46 -5.74 -14.73
N PRO A 163 -16.97 -6.62 -13.85
CA PRO A 163 -16.16 -7.21 -12.79
C PRO A 163 -14.93 -7.94 -13.33
N ARG A 164 -13.81 -7.77 -12.65
CA ARG A 164 -12.53 -8.39 -13.04
C ARG A 164 -11.73 -8.81 -11.82
N ALA A 165 -11.18 -10.00 -11.86
CA ALA A 165 -10.20 -10.43 -10.89
C ALA A 165 -8.84 -9.74 -11.14
N LEU A 166 -8.22 -9.27 -10.05
CA LEU A 166 -6.88 -8.70 -10.09
C LEU A 166 -5.92 -9.54 -9.24
N PRO A 167 -4.69 -9.80 -9.70
CA PRO A 167 -3.71 -10.49 -8.90
C PRO A 167 -3.35 -9.66 -7.65
N PRO A 168 -3.09 -10.28 -6.48
CA PRO A 168 -2.91 -11.72 -6.27
C PRO A 168 -4.20 -12.50 -5.96
N PHE A 169 -5.39 -12.00 -6.33
CA PHE A 169 -6.69 -12.63 -6.02
C PHE A 169 -7.40 -13.12 -7.30
N PRO A 170 -6.92 -14.22 -7.93
CA PRO A 170 -7.47 -14.69 -9.21
C PRO A 170 -8.92 -15.19 -9.10
N ASP A 171 -9.34 -15.58 -7.89
CA ASP A 171 -10.67 -16.15 -7.61
C ASP A 171 -11.65 -15.08 -7.10
N LEU A 172 -11.27 -13.79 -7.10
CA LEU A 172 -12.09 -12.68 -6.60
C LEU A 172 -12.36 -11.66 -7.71
N PRO A 173 -13.49 -11.75 -8.43
CA PRO A 173 -13.89 -10.69 -9.34
C PRO A 173 -14.30 -9.45 -8.55
N LEU A 174 -13.57 -8.36 -8.74
CA LEU A 174 -13.87 -7.05 -8.17
C LEU A 174 -14.95 -6.37 -9.03
N ASP A 175 -16.09 -6.07 -8.43
CA ASP A 175 -17.17 -5.34 -9.11
C ASP A 175 -16.94 -3.83 -8.96
N PRO A 176 -16.75 -3.08 -10.07
CA PRO A 176 -16.62 -1.63 -10.02
C PRO A 176 -17.78 -0.93 -9.28
N ALA A 177 -19.01 -1.41 -9.41
CA ALA A 177 -20.17 -0.82 -8.75
C ALA A 177 -20.11 -0.95 -7.21
N ALA A 178 -19.36 -1.89 -6.68
CA ALA A 178 -19.17 -2.08 -5.24
C ALA A 178 -17.94 -1.29 -4.69
N ILE A 179 -17.08 -0.76 -5.56
CA ILE A 179 -15.85 -0.06 -5.18
C ILE A 179 -16.06 1.45 -5.18
N TRP A 180 -16.62 1.96 -6.29
CA TRP A 180 -16.70 3.41 -6.50
C TRP A 180 -17.93 4.02 -5.82
N PRO A 181 -17.76 5.07 -4.98
CA PRO A 181 -18.88 5.78 -4.35
C PRO A 181 -19.62 6.70 -5.30
#